data_f505ae584c0a8b6f456110cc7471c870
#
_entry.id   f505ae584c0a8b6f456110cc7471c870
#
_cell.length_a   1.000
_cell.length_b   1.000
_cell.length_c   1.000
_cell.angle_alpha   90.00
_cell.angle_beta   90.00
_cell.angle_gamma   90.00
#
_symmetry.space_group_name_H-M   'P 1'
#
loop_
_entity.id
_entity.type
_entity.pdbx_description
1 polymer ?
#
loop_
_entity_poly.entity_id
_entity_poly.type
_entity_poly.pdbx_seq_one_letter_code
_entity_poly.pdbx_strand_id
1 'polypeptide(L)'
;MSKASIQLSDHFTCGRLIRFTLPSITMMIFTAVYGVVDGFFVSNYAGKTPFAAVNLIIPVLLGLGCVGFMFGTGGGALIAKTMGQGDRERANDIFSMIVYVSAAIGVVLAGLGFLILRPAAVLMGAEGELLEQTLIYGRINLIALPFYVLQYEFQCLFATAEKPRLGLYITVAAGVTNMALDALFVAVFSWGAAGAAAATALSQFIGGSLPLVYFVRPNSSLLRLGKCRMDLRALLKTCSNGSSEFMSNVSMSLVSMLYNVQLMKYAGEDGVSAYGVLMYVNMIFQAIYIGYSVGTAPIVSFHYGAGNRGELRGLLRRSGGLLAVCAVCMLAAGQVLAAPLSRLYVGYDPGLFRMTSHAFSIFSFSFLFSGFAIYGSSFFTALNDGLTSAIIAFLRALVFQVGAVLLFPLLWRLDGIWMSIVAAEVMAVVATGIFLLAKRKRYGY
;
A
#
# COMPACT_ATOMS: atom_id res chain seq x y z
N MET A 1 -13.76 -33.02 7.90
CA MET A 1 -13.32 -32.89 6.50
C MET A 1 -12.38 -31.70 6.40
N SER A 2 -11.09 -31.92 6.26
CA SER A 2 -10.10 -30.86 6.00
C SER A 2 -10.49 -30.18 4.68
N LYS A 3 -10.89 -28.89 4.75
CA LYS A 3 -11.13 -28.12 3.53
C LYS A 3 -9.80 -28.01 2.78
N ALA A 4 -9.67 -28.68 1.63
CA ALA A 4 -8.49 -28.61 0.79
C ALA A 4 -8.06 -27.15 0.61
N SER A 5 -6.78 -26.85 0.84
CA SER A 5 -6.22 -25.50 0.63
C SER A 5 -6.36 -25.16 -0.86
N ILE A 6 -6.81 -23.95 -1.15
CA ILE A 6 -6.89 -23.45 -2.52
C ILE A 6 -5.45 -23.25 -3.01
N GLN A 7 -5.10 -23.86 -4.15
CA GLN A 7 -3.78 -23.79 -4.78
C GLN A 7 -3.79 -22.79 -5.93
N LEU A 8 -2.63 -22.22 -6.26
CA LEU A 8 -2.49 -21.28 -7.40
C LEU A 8 -2.84 -21.92 -8.74
N SER A 9 -2.67 -23.25 -8.85
CA SER A 9 -2.98 -24.05 -10.05
C SER A 9 -4.46 -24.36 -10.25
N ASP A 10 -5.30 -24.07 -9.25
CA ASP A 10 -6.73 -24.36 -9.32
C ASP A 10 -7.46 -23.49 -10.36
N HIS A 11 -8.61 -23.98 -10.83
CA HIS A 11 -9.56 -23.15 -11.54
C HIS A 11 -10.28 -22.22 -10.56
N PHE A 12 -10.24 -20.89 -10.81
CA PHE A 12 -10.80 -19.89 -9.93
C PHE A 12 -12.19 -19.42 -10.38
N THR A 13 -13.23 -19.93 -9.75
CA THR A 13 -14.56 -19.30 -9.78
C THR A 13 -14.58 -18.01 -8.98
N CYS A 14 -15.57 -17.12 -9.15
CA CYS A 14 -15.70 -15.89 -8.35
C CYS A 14 -15.65 -16.17 -6.84
N GLY A 15 -16.34 -17.21 -6.37
CA GLY A 15 -16.34 -17.58 -4.95
C GLY A 15 -14.98 -18.07 -4.44
N ARG A 16 -14.25 -18.86 -5.23
CA ARG A 16 -12.88 -19.29 -4.88
C ARG A 16 -11.91 -18.09 -4.86
N LEU A 17 -12.04 -17.19 -5.83
CA LEU A 17 -11.23 -15.99 -5.94
C LEU A 17 -11.40 -15.09 -4.71
N ILE A 18 -12.64 -14.77 -4.34
CA ILE A 18 -12.94 -14.00 -3.12
C ILE A 18 -12.37 -14.73 -1.89
N ARG A 19 -12.58 -16.03 -1.76
CA ARG A 19 -12.13 -16.80 -0.60
C ARG A 19 -10.60 -16.82 -0.45
N PHE A 20 -9.88 -16.80 -1.56
CA PHE A 20 -8.41 -16.75 -1.56
C PHE A 20 -7.90 -15.34 -1.25
N THR A 21 -8.54 -14.31 -1.81
CA THR A 21 -8.09 -12.91 -1.66
C THR A 21 -8.57 -12.25 -0.37
N LEU A 22 -9.66 -12.73 0.23
CA LEU A 22 -10.24 -12.14 1.44
C LEU A 22 -9.24 -11.96 2.59
N PRO A 23 -8.33 -12.92 2.91
CA PRO A 23 -7.31 -12.70 3.93
C PRO A 23 -6.36 -11.54 3.58
N SER A 24 -5.98 -11.39 2.32
CA SER A 24 -5.13 -10.28 1.86
C SER A 24 -5.85 -8.93 1.94
N ILE A 25 -7.14 -8.89 1.59
CA ILE A 25 -7.98 -7.70 1.74
C ILE A 25 -8.08 -7.32 3.22
N THR A 26 -8.43 -8.28 4.09
CA THR A 26 -8.55 -8.04 5.54
C THR A 26 -7.22 -7.59 6.14
N MET A 27 -6.10 -8.16 5.69
CA MET A 27 -4.75 -7.76 6.09
C MET A 27 -4.46 -6.30 5.76
N MET A 28 -4.77 -5.85 4.54
CA MET A 28 -4.55 -4.46 4.12
C MET A 28 -5.47 -3.48 4.84
N ILE A 29 -6.74 -3.83 5.04
CA ILE A 29 -7.67 -3.02 5.84
C ILE A 29 -7.15 -2.89 7.28
N PHE A 30 -6.72 -4.00 7.89
CA PHE A 30 -6.20 -3.98 9.26
C PHE A 30 -4.93 -3.14 9.36
N THR A 31 -4.03 -3.21 8.36
CA THR A 31 -2.84 -2.35 8.27
C THR A 31 -3.22 -0.86 8.22
N ALA A 32 -4.23 -0.49 7.43
CA ALA A 32 -4.73 0.87 7.39
C ALA A 32 -5.33 1.32 8.74
N VAL A 33 -6.12 0.46 9.38
CA VAL A 33 -6.78 0.78 10.65
C VAL A 33 -5.77 0.95 11.79
N TYR A 34 -4.80 0.06 11.95
CA TYR A 34 -3.85 0.21 13.05
C TYR A 34 -2.96 1.45 12.87
N GLY A 35 -2.65 1.86 11.63
CA GLY A 35 -1.96 3.13 11.37
C GLY A 35 -2.76 4.36 11.82
N VAL A 36 -4.11 4.33 11.67
CA VAL A 36 -4.98 5.39 12.22
C VAL A 36 -4.98 5.38 13.74
N VAL A 37 -5.00 4.19 14.36
CA VAL A 37 -4.97 4.03 15.82
C VAL A 37 -3.65 4.53 16.41
N ASP A 38 -2.50 4.23 15.79
CA ASP A 38 -1.20 4.76 16.16
C ASP A 38 -1.21 6.30 16.17
N GLY A 39 -1.68 6.92 15.08
CA GLY A 39 -1.87 8.37 15.00
C GLY A 39 -2.77 8.94 16.11
N PHE A 40 -3.83 8.21 16.48
CA PHE A 40 -4.73 8.59 17.58
C PHE A 40 -3.99 8.62 18.93
N PHE A 41 -3.21 7.60 19.26
CA PHE A 41 -2.44 7.58 20.50
C PHE A 41 -1.42 8.72 20.56
N VAL A 42 -0.68 8.94 19.48
CA VAL A 42 0.31 10.03 19.43
C VAL A 42 -0.34 11.40 19.57
N SER A 43 -1.44 11.65 18.87
CA SER A 43 -2.11 12.95 18.90
C SER A 43 -2.73 13.29 20.26
N ASN A 44 -3.29 12.28 20.95
CA ASN A 44 -4.04 12.51 22.19
C ASN A 44 -3.18 12.43 23.45
N TYR A 45 -2.09 11.67 23.43
CA TYR A 45 -1.31 11.37 24.65
C TYR A 45 0.14 11.86 24.58
N ALA A 46 0.75 11.98 23.39
CA ALA A 46 2.13 12.46 23.27
C ALA A 46 2.24 14.00 23.22
N GLY A 47 1.19 14.69 22.78
CA GLY A 47 1.16 16.14 22.66
C GLY A 47 1.40 16.64 21.24
N LYS A 48 1.30 17.97 21.05
CA LYS A 48 1.34 18.62 19.72
C LYS A 48 2.69 18.47 19.03
N THR A 49 3.79 18.72 19.73
CA THR A 49 5.14 18.68 19.15
C THR A 49 5.56 17.27 18.73
N PRO A 50 5.41 16.22 19.56
CA PRO A 50 5.63 14.84 19.13
C PRO A 50 4.74 14.40 17.95
N PHE A 51 3.45 14.77 17.95
CA PHE A 51 2.56 14.46 16.85
C PHE A 51 2.99 15.13 15.53
N ALA A 52 3.40 16.41 15.59
CA ALA A 52 3.94 17.11 14.43
C ALA A 52 5.25 16.46 13.94
N ALA A 53 6.13 16.06 14.85
CA ALA A 53 7.39 15.38 14.53
C ALA A 53 7.18 14.07 13.81
N VAL A 54 6.23 13.23 14.28
CA VAL A 54 5.86 11.97 13.64
C VAL A 54 5.35 12.20 12.23
N ASN A 55 4.37 13.11 12.06
CA ASN A 55 3.79 13.39 10.74
C ASN A 55 4.82 13.96 9.75
N LEU A 56 5.79 14.73 10.23
CA LEU A 56 6.82 15.32 9.41
C LEU A 56 7.75 14.24 8.83
N ILE A 57 8.14 13.22 9.60
CA ILE A 57 9.13 12.23 9.17
C ILE A 57 8.52 10.98 8.51
N ILE A 58 7.23 10.70 8.72
CA ILE A 58 6.54 9.54 8.14
C ILE A 58 6.75 9.43 6.62
N PRO A 59 6.63 10.49 5.80
CA PRO A 59 6.83 10.37 4.35
C PRO A 59 8.22 9.85 3.96
N VAL A 60 9.25 10.23 4.72
CA VAL A 60 10.63 9.76 4.50
C VAL A 60 10.73 8.27 4.84
N LEU A 61 10.21 7.85 5.99
CA LEU A 61 10.23 6.45 6.42
C LEU A 61 9.41 5.55 5.49
N LEU A 62 8.23 6.00 5.04
CA LEU A 62 7.41 5.30 4.05
C LEU A 62 8.15 5.18 2.71
N GLY A 63 8.79 6.24 2.26
CA GLY A 63 9.59 6.23 1.03
C GLY A 63 10.75 5.23 1.08
N LEU A 64 11.42 5.10 2.23
CA LEU A 64 12.46 4.08 2.42
C LEU A 64 11.87 2.66 2.52
N GLY A 65 10.74 2.51 3.21
CA GLY A 65 10.08 1.21 3.45
C GLY A 65 9.36 0.65 2.23
N CYS A 66 8.90 1.49 1.28
CA CYS A 66 8.15 1.04 0.11
C CYS A 66 8.98 0.14 -0.83
N VAL A 67 10.30 0.10 -0.66
CA VAL A 67 11.18 -0.87 -1.32
C VAL A 67 10.75 -2.31 -1.00
N GLY A 68 10.29 -2.60 0.21
CA GLY A 68 9.73 -3.90 0.58
C GLY A 68 8.50 -4.27 -0.26
N PHE A 69 7.61 -3.30 -0.50
CA PHE A 69 6.44 -3.51 -1.35
C PHE A 69 6.84 -3.75 -2.81
N MET A 70 7.85 -3.04 -3.30
CA MET A 70 8.42 -3.24 -4.64
C MET A 70 8.98 -4.66 -4.81
N PHE A 71 9.76 -5.14 -3.85
CA PHE A 71 10.29 -6.51 -3.88
C PHE A 71 9.20 -7.56 -3.71
N GLY A 72 8.23 -7.31 -2.82
CA GLY A 72 7.13 -8.24 -2.57
C GLY A 72 6.22 -8.44 -3.78
N THR A 73 5.77 -7.37 -4.42
CA THR A 73 4.89 -7.45 -5.60
C THR A 73 5.65 -7.91 -6.85
N GLY A 74 6.79 -7.28 -7.15
CA GLY A 74 7.58 -7.61 -8.33
C GLY A 74 8.21 -8.99 -8.24
N GLY A 75 8.71 -9.37 -7.07
CA GLY A 75 9.28 -10.67 -6.80
C GLY A 75 8.23 -11.77 -6.75
N GLY A 76 7.11 -11.51 -6.06
CA GLY A 76 5.96 -12.43 -6.00
C GLY A 76 5.45 -12.81 -7.39
N ALA A 77 5.37 -11.82 -8.30
CA ALA A 77 5.01 -12.05 -9.69
C ALA A 77 6.03 -12.94 -10.42
N LEU A 78 7.33 -12.71 -10.24
CA LEU A 78 8.37 -13.51 -10.88
C LEU A 78 8.40 -14.94 -10.33
N ILE A 79 8.31 -15.11 -9.00
CA ILE A 79 8.28 -16.39 -8.32
C ILE A 79 7.06 -17.21 -8.79
N ALA A 80 5.85 -16.64 -8.75
CA ALA A 80 4.63 -17.32 -9.13
C ALA A 80 4.64 -17.74 -10.62
N LYS A 81 5.17 -16.90 -11.51
CA LYS A 81 5.38 -17.24 -12.91
C LYS A 81 6.32 -18.42 -13.06
N THR A 82 7.45 -18.43 -12.35
CA THR A 82 8.45 -19.50 -12.40
C THR A 82 7.86 -20.82 -11.88
N MET A 83 7.04 -20.77 -10.82
CA MET A 83 6.28 -21.92 -10.35
C MET A 83 5.29 -22.42 -11.40
N GLY A 84 4.60 -21.53 -12.11
CA GLY A 84 3.69 -21.90 -13.21
C GLY A 84 4.40 -22.57 -14.38
N GLN A 85 5.69 -22.25 -14.62
CA GLN A 85 6.55 -22.91 -15.59
C GLN A 85 7.03 -24.31 -15.14
N GLY A 86 6.74 -24.72 -13.90
CA GLY A 86 7.13 -26.00 -13.33
C GLY A 86 8.50 -26.00 -12.64
N ASP A 87 9.23 -24.89 -12.65
CA ASP A 87 10.59 -24.79 -12.07
C ASP A 87 10.52 -24.32 -10.62
N ARG A 88 10.21 -25.23 -9.72
CA ARG A 88 10.08 -24.95 -8.28
C ARG A 88 11.42 -24.65 -7.60
N GLU A 89 12.49 -25.27 -8.07
CA GLU A 89 13.83 -25.03 -7.51
C GLU A 89 14.26 -23.58 -7.76
N ARG A 90 14.15 -23.14 -9.00
CA ARG A 90 14.44 -21.76 -9.37
C ARG A 90 13.51 -20.75 -8.68
N ALA A 91 12.24 -21.10 -8.48
CA ALA A 91 11.31 -20.24 -7.74
C ALA A 91 11.76 -20.03 -6.29
N ASN A 92 12.26 -21.09 -5.62
CA ASN A 92 12.83 -21.01 -4.27
C ASN A 92 14.15 -20.24 -4.24
N ASP A 93 15.01 -20.37 -5.24
CA ASP A 93 16.24 -19.60 -5.37
C ASP A 93 15.93 -18.11 -5.50
N ILE A 94 14.97 -17.74 -6.36
CA ILE A 94 14.52 -16.34 -6.52
C ILE A 94 13.91 -15.82 -5.22
N PHE A 95 13.05 -16.60 -4.56
CA PHE A 95 12.46 -16.23 -3.28
C PHE A 95 13.53 -15.94 -2.22
N SER A 96 14.49 -16.85 -2.04
CA SER A 96 15.58 -16.69 -1.06
C SER A 96 16.46 -15.48 -1.39
N MET A 97 16.81 -15.31 -2.68
CA MET A 97 17.59 -14.17 -3.15
C MET A 97 16.90 -12.85 -2.83
N ILE A 98 15.61 -12.74 -3.14
CA ILE A 98 14.85 -11.48 -2.94
C ILE A 98 14.81 -11.14 -1.45
N VAL A 99 14.49 -12.09 -0.59
CA VAL A 99 14.43 -11.87 0.87
C VAL A 99 15.79 -11.45 1.43
N TYR A 100 16.88 -12.08 1.01
CA TYR A 100 18.22 -11.69 1.50
C TYR A 100 18.67 -10.33 0.96
N VAL A 101 18.38 -10.04 -0.31
CA VAL A 101 18.73 -8.76 -0.93
C VAL A 101 17.90 -7.63 -0.31
N SER A 102 16.60 -7.83 -0.09
CA SER A 102 15.76 -6.80 0.52
C SER A 102 16.15 -6.52 1.98
N ALA A 103 16.53 -7.55 2.75
CA ALA A 103 17.08 -7.38 4.09
C ALA A 103 18.37 -6.56 4.07
N ALA A 104 19.30 -6.90 3.15
CA ALA A 104 20.57 -6.16 2.98
C ALA A 104 20.31 -4.70 2.56
N ILE A 105 19.42 -4.47 1.59
CA ILE A 105 19.02 -3.13 1.16
C ILE A 105 18.36 -2.37 2.34
N GLY A 106 17.54 -3.01 3.13
CA GLY A 106 16.95 -2.41 4.34
C GLY A 106 18.02 -1.90 5.31
N VAL A 107 19.10 -2.68 5.52
CA VAL A 107 20.23 -2.26 6.36
C VAL A 107 20.98 -1.07 5.73
N VAL A 108 21.25 -1.12 4.42
CA VAL A 108 21.91 -0.02 3.70
C VAL A 108 21.06 1.24 3.74
N LEU A 109 19.76 1.13 3.49
CA LEU A 109 18.83 2.27 3.56
C LEU A 109 18.70 2.82 4.98
N ALA A 110 18.76 1.99 6.02
CA ALA A 110 18.82 2.44 7.40
C ALA A 110 20.09 3.28 7.64
N GLY A 111 21.25 2.80 7.20
CA GLY A 111 22.52 3.54 7.30
C GLY A 111 22.47 4.90 6.55
N LEU A 112 22.00 4.90 5.30
CA LEU A 112 21.79 6.13 4.54
C LEU A 112 20.76 7.04 5.20
N GLY A 113 19.66 6.45 5.73
CA GLY A 113 18.63 7.16 6.48
C GLY A 113 19.21 7.91 7.69
N PHE A 114 20.11 7.30 8.44
CA PHE A 114 20.80 7.99 9.55
C PHE A 114 21.60 9.22 9.09
N LEU A 115 22.23 9.16 7.91
CA LEU A 115 23.01 10.28 7.36
C LEU A 115 22.10 11.43 6.90
N ILE A 116 20.96 11.10 6.25
CA ILE A 116 20.06 12.10 5.66
C ILE A 116 18.97 12.58 6.62
N LEU A 117 18.73 11.91 7.75
CA LEU A 117 17.62 12.18 8.66
C LEU A 117 17.59 13.63 9.13
N ARG A 118 18.72 14.14 9.64
CA ARG A 118 18.81 15.50 10.14
C ARG A 118 18.70 16.56 9.03
N PRO A 119 19.44 16.48 7.91
CA PRO A 119 19.25 17.37 6.77
C PRO A 119 17.81 17.37 6.24
N ALA A 120 17.19 16.20 6.12
CA ALA A 120 15.81 16.09 5.65
C ALA A 120 14.83 16.77 6.62
N ALA A 121 14.96 16.53 7.94
CA ALA A 121 14.10 17.16 8.94
C ALA A 121 14.23 18.71 8.93
N VAL A 122 15.45 19.23 8.84
CA VAL A 122 15.69 20.67 8.73
C VAL A 122 15.13 21.25 7.43
N LEU A 123 15.31 20.56 6.31
CA LEU A 123 14.74 20.98 5.01
C LEU A 123 13.20 21.03 5.05
N MET A 124 12.58 20.16 5.85
CA MET A 124 11.14 20.12 6.06
C MET A 124 10.66 21.14 7.11
N GLY A 125 11.55 21.98 7.63
CA GLY A 125 11.23 23.07 8.55
C GLY A 125 11.24 22.69 10.04
N ALA A 126 11.86 21.56 10.42
CA ALA A 126 12.00 21.19 11.82
C ALA A 126 13.10 22.02 12.50
N GLU A 127 12.76 22.69 13.60
CA GLU A 127 13.69 23.48 14.44
C GLU A 127 13.43 23.19 15.93
N GLY A 128 14.43 23.46 16.77
CA GLY A 128 14.32 23.33 18.22
C GLY A 128 13.82 21.98 18.69
N GLU A 129 12.79 21.97 19.54
CA GLU A 129 12.20 20.78 20.12
C GLU A 129 11.57 19.86 19.05
N LEU A 130 10.95 20.43 18.00
CA LEU A 130 10.39 19.67 16.89
C LEU A 130 11.46 18.85 16.17
N LEU A 131 12.64 19.43 15.93
CA LEU A 131 13.77 18.72 15.34
C LEU A 131 14.23 17.57 16.23
N GLU A 132 14.36 17.80 17.54
CA GLU A 132 14.80 16.77 18.48
C GLU A 132 13.84 15.59 18.51
N GLN A 133 12.53 15.82 18.64
CA GLN A 133 11.50 14.78 18.61
C GLN A 133 11.48 14.04 17.28
N THR A 134 11.64 14.74 16.16
CA THR A 134 11.72 14.15 14.82
C THR A 134 12.93 13.22 14.68
N LEU A 135 14.09 13.62 15.21
CA LEU A 135 15.29 12.81 15.18
C LEU A 135 15.19 11.57 16.07
N ILE A 136 14.56 11.70 17.26
CA ILE A 136 14.34 10.54 18.15
C ILE A 136 13.44 9.53 17.46
N TYR A 137 12.27 9.95 16.96
CA TYR A 137 11.33 9.08 16.27
C TYR A 137 11.95 8.42 15.03
N GLY A 138 12.62 9.22 14.20
CA GLY A 138 13.25 8.75 12.98
C GLY A 138 14.37 7.74 13.23
N ARG A 139 15.26 7.99 14.21
CA ARG A 139 16.37 7.08 14.54
C ARG A 139 15.88 5.71 15.00
N ILE A 140 14.87 5.66 15.87
CA ILE A 140 14.32 4.40 16.39
C ILE A 140 13.70 3.59 15.22
N ASN A 141 12.92 4.24 14.35
CA ASN A 141 12.31 3.58 13.20
C ASN A 141 13.34 3.16 12.13
N LEU A 142 14.44 3.90 11.95
CA LEU A 142 15.52 3.51 11.04
C LEU A 142 16.24 2.24 11.51
N ILE A 143 16.37 2.00 12.82
CA ILE A 143 16.90 0.73 13.34
C ILE A 143 15.99 -0.43 12.95
N ALA A 144 14.69 -0.24 12.94
CA ALA A 144 13.70 -1.24 12.57
C ALA A 144 13.47 -1.34 11.05
N LEU A 145 14.01 -0.42 10.24
CA LEU A 145 13.76 -0.34 8.80
C LEU A 145 13.98 -1.66 8.05
N PRO A 146 15.01 -2.48 8.31
CA PRO A 146 15.16 -3.78 7.65
C PRO A 146 13.95 -4.71 7.89
N PHE A 147 13.41 -4.71 9.10
CA PHE A 147 12.22 -5.50 9.44
C PHE A 147 10.95 -4.92 8.82
N TYR A 148 10.87 -3.60 8.69
CA TYR A 148 9.78 -2.91 8.00
C TYR A 148 9.73 -3.25 6.52
N VAL A 149 10.88 -3.25 5.85
CA VAL A 149 11.03 -3.70 4.45
C VAL A 149 10.56 -5.15 4.31
N LEU A 150 11.06 -6.05 5.17
CA LEU A 150 10.67 -7.45 5.17
C LEU A 150 9.18 -7.66 5.47
N GLN A 151 8.60 -6.89 6.39
CA GLN A 151 7.18 -6.97 6.71
C GLN A 151 6.31 -6.69 5.48
N TYR A 152 6.59 -5.62 4.74
CA TYR A 152 5.85 -5.29 3.51
C TYR A 152 6.07 -6.32 2.40
N GLU A 153 7.29 -6.80 2.25
CA GLU A 153 7.63 -7.84 1.29
C GLU A 153 6.83 -9.12 1.56
N PHE A 154 6.85 -9.60 2.81
CA PHE A 154 6.14 -10.82 3.18
C PHE A 154 4.61 -10.69 3.11
N GLN A 155 4.04 -9.50 3.32
CA GLN A 155 2.61 -9.27 3.12
C GLN A 155 2.17 -9.65 1.69
N CYS A 156 3.02 -9.41 0.69
CA CYS A 156 2.76 -9.83 -0.68
C CYS A 156 3.11 -11.30 -0.92
N LEU A 157 4.26 -11.76 -0.39
CA LEU A 157 4.77 -13.11 -0.64
C LEU A 157 3.95 -14.22 0.02
N PHE A 158 3.20 -13.96 1.08
CA PHE A 158 2.30 -14.96 1.67
C PHE A 158 1.20 -15.42 0.71
N ALA A 159 0.70 -14.54 -0.16
CA ALA A 159 -0.25 -14.93 -1.20
C ALA A 159 0.43 -15.83 -2.25
N THR A 160 1.67 -15.50 -2.63
CA THR A 160 2.50 -16.31 -3.54
C THR A 160 2.83 -17.69 -2.95
N ALA A 161 3.03 -17.75 -1.64
CA ALA A 161 3.31 -19.00 -0.90
C ALA A 161 2.05 -19.84 -0.60
N GLU A 162 0.88 -19.47 -1.14
CA GLU A 162 -0.44 -20.10 -0.86
C GLU A 162 -0.84 -20.08 0.62
N LYS A 163 -0.31 -19.12 1.38
CA LYS A 163 -0.55 -18.95 2.83
C LYS A 163 -1.11 -17.55 3.20
N PRO A 164 -2.09 -17.00 2.48
CA PRO A 164 -2.57 -15.63 2.74
C PRO A 164 -3.17 -15.47 4.15
N ARG A 165 -3.73 -16.54 4.74
CA ARG A 165 -4.23 -16.53 6.12
C ARG A 165 -3.12 -16.39 7.15
N LEU A 166 -1.95 -17.00 6.90
CA LEU A 166 -0.81 -16.85 7.78
C LEU A 166 -0.30 -15.41 7.76
N GLY A 167 -0.25 -14.80 6.56
CA GLY A 167 0.06 -13.36 6.41
C GLY A 167 -0.88 -12.49 7.23
N LEU A 168 -2.19 -12.77 7.18
CA LEU A 168 -3.18 -12.06 7.98
C LEU A 168 -2.90 -12.22 9.49
N TYR A 169 -2.66 -13.43 9.97
CA TYR A 169 -2.42 -13.66 11.40
C TYR A 169 -1.16 -12.94 11.91
N ILE A 170 -0.08 -12.95 11.12
CA ILE A 170 1.17 -12.25 11.48
C ILE A 170 0.95 -10.73 11.46
N THR A 171 0.26 -10.20 10.46
CA THR A 171 -0.05 -8.76 10.40
C THR A 171 -0.95 -8.33 11.56
N VAL A 172 -1.95 -9.14 11.92
CA VAL A 172 -2.80 -8.87 13.09
C VAL A 172 -1.98 -8.92 14.39
N ALA A 173 -1.10 -9.91 14.54
CA ALA A 173 -0.22 -10.00 15.71
C ALA A 173 0.69 -8.76 15.82
N ALA A 174 1.31 -8.33 14.72
CA ALA A 174 2.14 -7.13 14.68
C ALA A 174 1.33 -5.87 15.02
N GLY A 175 0.16 -5.68 14.39
CA GLY A 175 -0.67 -4.50 14.63
C GLY A 175 -1.30 -4.45 16.03
N VAL A 176 -1.74 -5.59 16.58
CA VAL A 176 -2.20 -5.66 17.97
C VAL A 176 -1.05 -5.35 18.95
N THR A 177 0.14 -5.83 18.66
CA THR A 177 1.33 -5.49 19.47
C THR A 177 1.61 -3.98 19.39
N ASN A 178 1.56 -3.38 18.21
CA ASN A 178 1.71 -1.92 18.06
C ASN A 178 0.69 -1.17 18.92
N MET A 179 -0.61 -1.44 18.74
CA MET A 179 -1.67 -0.76 19.51
C MET A 179 -1.54 -0.95 21.03
N ALA A 180 -1.16 -2.15 21.48
CA ALA A 180 -0.96 -2.43 22.91
C ALA A 180 0.27 -1.69 23.46
N LEU A 181 1.35 -1.62 22.69
CA LEU A 181 2.56 -0.91 23.08
C LEU A 181 2.39 0.61 23.00
N ASP A 182 1.61 1.14 22.05
CA ASP A 182 1.24 2.56 22.02
C ASP A 182 0.45 2.93 23.27
N ALA A 183 -0.54 2.14 23.65
CA ALA A 183 -1.27 2.35 24.90
C ALA A 183 -0.34 2.35 26.11
N LEU A 184 0.62 1.42 26.16
CA LEU A 184 1.55 1.30 27.28
C LEU A 184 2.62 2.41 27.28
N PHE A 185 3.32 2.62 26.17
CA PHE A 185 4.47 3.52 26.11
C PHE A 185 4.07 4.98 25.99
N VAL A 186 2.99 5.27 25.22
CA VAL A 186 2.55 6.64 24.97
C VAL A 186 1.54 7.09 26.01
N ALA A 187 0.49 6.29 26.28
CA ALA A 187 -0.57 6.71 27.20
C ALA A 187 -0.22 6.45 28.68
N VAL A 188 0.39 5.31 29.05
CA VAL A 188 0.70 4.99 30.44
C VAL A 188 2.06 5.55 30.87
N PHE A 189 3.12 5.27 30.12
CA PHE A 189 4.48 5.69 30.48
C PHE A 189 4.81 7.12 30.03
N SER A 190 3.98 7.72 29.15
CA SER A 190 4.17 9.10 28.66
C SER A 190 5.54 9.34 28.00
N TRP A 191 6.06 8.35 27.26
CA TRP A 191 7.35 8.45 26.56
C TRP A 191 7.28 9.31 25.27
N GLY A 192 6.12 9.87 24.93
CA GLY A 192 5.95 10.77 23.79
C GLY A 192 6.32 10.11 22.46
N ALA A 193 7.07 10.83 21.59
CA ALA A 193 7.49 10.32 20.29
C ALA A 193 8.40 9.10 20.39
N ALA A 194 9.23 9.00 21.43
CA ALA A 194 10.09 7.83 21.64
C ALA A 194 9.28 6.56 21.92
N GLY A 195 8.18 6.68 22.68
CA GLY A 195 7.26 5.59 22.97
C GLY A 195 6.55 5.08 21.72
N ALA A 196 6.01 5.97 20.91
CA ALA A 196 5.38 5.64 19.63
C ALA A 196 6.37 4.99 18.66
N ALA A 197 7.58 5.54 18.55
CA ALA A 197 8.63 4.96 17.72
C ALA A 197 9.03 3.55 18.17
N ALA A 198 9.15 3.32 19.49
CA ALA A 198 9.48 2.01 20.04
C ALA A 198 8.36 0.99 19.80
N ALA A 199 7.10 1.38 19.96
CA ALA A 199 5.93 0.52 19.68
C ALA A 199 5.90 0.12 18.19
N THR A 200 6.09 1.08 17.29
CA THR A 200 6.15 0.85 15.85
C THR A 200 7.33 -0.05 15.48
N ALA A 201 8.53 0.23 16.00
CA ALA A 201 9.73 -0.57 15.73
C ALA A 201 9.59 -2.02 16.19
N LEU A 202 9.03 -2.27 17.39
CA LEU A 202 8.80 -3.61 17.90
C LEU A 202 7.74 -4.37 17.09
N SER A 203 6.68 -3.70 16.65
CA SER A 203 5.68 -4.31 15.78
C SER A 203 6.26 -4.69 14.41
N GLN A 204 7.10 -3.84 13.83
CA GLN A 204 7.82 -4.12 12.59
C GLN A 204 8.79 -5.28 12.75
N PHE A 205 9.50 -5.35 13.89
CA PHE A 205 10.36 -6.48 14.21
C PHE A 205 9.59 -7.79 14.23
N ILE A 206 8.40 -7.83 14.85
CA ILE A 206 7.51 -9.01 14.84
C ILE A 206 7.05 -9.32 13.42
N GLY A 207 6.55 -8.32 12.70
CA GLY A 207 6.02 -8.47 11.33
C GLY A 207 7.06 -8.92 10.31
N GLY A 208 8.33 -8.56 10.48
CA GLY A 208 9.43 -8.97 9.61
C GLY A 208 10.10 -10.28 10.03
N SER A 209 10.29 -10.53 11.35
CA SER A 209 11.02 -11.69 11.84
C SER A 209 10.20 -12.98 11.86
N LEU A 210 8.90 -12.93 12.22
CA LEU A 210 8.06 -14.13 12.26
C LEU A 210 7.98 -14.85 10.89
N PRO A 211 7.80 -14.15 9.75
CA PRO A 211 7.87 -14.79 8.44
C PRO A 211 9.22 -15.43 8.16
N LEU A 212 10.33 -14.77 8.51
CA LEU A 212 11.67 -15.35 8.36
C LEU A 212 11.79 -16.69 9.09
N VAL A 213 11.37 -16.72 10.36
CA VAL A 213 11.39 -17.95 11.18
C VAL A 213 10.52 -19.04 10.55
N TYR A 214 9.34 -18.67 10.02
CA TYR A 214 8.45 -19.63 9.35
C TYR A 214 9.07 -20.24 8.10
N PHE A 215 9.67 -19.42 7.22
CA PHE A 215 10.22 -19.89 5.95
C PHE A 215 11.60 -20.56 6.06
N VAL A 216 12.37 -20.30 7.15
CA VAL A 216 13.63 -21.00 7.46
C VAL A 216 13.35 -22.41 8.01
N ARG A 217 12.30 -22.57 8.83
CA ARG A 217 11.92 -23.87 9.39
C ARG A 217 11.22 -24.75 8.35
N PRO A 218 11.26 -26.10 8.50
CA PRO A 218 10.41 -26.99 7.71
C PRO A 218 8.95 -26.58 7.85
N ASN A 219 8.31 -26.27 6.73
CA ASN A 219 6.95 -25.75 6.69
C ASN A 219 6.13 -26.42 5.60
N SER A 220 4.82 -26.17 5.59
CA SER A 220 3.87 -26.72 4.61
C SER A 220 3.65 -25.82 3.39
N SER A 221 4.48 -24.78 3.21
CA SER A 221 4.42 -23.88 2.06
C SER A 221 5.17 -24.45 0.86
N LEU A 222 4.85 -23.94 -0.33
CA LEU A 222 5.60 -24.21 -1.55
C LEU A 222 6.98 -23.54 -1.55
N LEU A 223 7.15 -22.47 -0.77
CA LEU A 223 8.37 -21.67 -0.69
C LEU A 223 9.10 -21.94 0.62
N ARG A 224 10.43 -21.98 0.54
CA ARG A 224 11.35 -22.12 1.68
C ARG A 224 12.58 -21.27 1.48
N LEU A 225 13.08 -20.69 2.57
CA LEU A 225 14.37 -19.99 2.55
C LEU A 225 15.50 -21.03 2.59
N GLY A 226 16.45 -20.87 1.70
CA GLY A 226 17.60 -21.76 1.58
C GLY A 226 18.82 -21.04 0.98
N LYS A 227 19.78 -21.85 0.51
CA LYS A 227 20.90 -21.32 -0.27
C LYS A 227 20.34 -20.77 -1.58
N CYS A 228 20.80 -19.61 -2.01
CA CYS A 228 20.39 -19.02 -3.27
C CYS A 228 21.63 -18.69 -4.12
N ARG A 229 21.42 -18.69 -5.42
CA ARG A 229 22.40 -18.14 -6.39
C ARG A 229 21.98 -16.72 -6.73
N MET A 230 22.96 -15.81 -6.77
CA MET A 230 22.70 -14.45 -7.19
C MET A 230 22.41 -14.42 -8.70
N ASP A 231 21.17 -14.12 -9.06
CA ASP A 231 20.73 -13.91 -10.45
C ASP A 231 20.37 -12.44 -10.64
N LEU A 232 21.34 -11.65 -11.14
CA LEU A 232 21.14 -10.22 -11.36
C LEU A 232 20.01 -9.93 -12.35
N ARG A 233 19.76 -10.81 -13.32
CA ARG A 233 18.63 -10.64 -14.28
C ARG A 233 17.30 -10.80 -13.58
N ALA A 234 17.16 -11.80 -12.70
CA ALA A 234 15.97 -11.99 -11.90
C ALA A 234 15.75 -10.82 -10.92
N LEU A 235 16.83 -10.30 -10.33
CA LEU A 235 16.77 -9.14 -9.44
C LEU A 235 16.30 -7.88 -10.18
N LEU A 236 16.90 -7.55 -11.30
CA LEU A 236 16.49 -6.41 -12.14
C LEU A 236 15.05 -6.56 -12.64
N LYS A 237 14.64 -7.79 -12.96
CA LYS A 237 13.26 -8.08 -13.36
C LYS A 237 12.29 -7.85 -12.20
N THR A 238 12.65 -8.26 -10.99
CA THR A 238 11.88 -7.99 -9.77
C THR A 238 11.71 -6.49 -9.54
N CYS A 239 12.80 -5.72 -9.60
CA CYS A 239 12.75 -4.26 -9.45
C CYS A 239 11.87 -3.61 -10.54
N SER A 240 12.04 -4.03 -11.80
CA SER A 240 11.21 -3.52 -12.89
C SER A 240 9.73 -3.85 -12.72
N ASN A 241 9.40 -5.08 -12.29
CA ASN A 241 8.00 -5.47 -12.07
C ASN A 241 7.35 -4.73 -10.90
N GLY A 242 8.10 -4.47 -9.83
CA GLY A 242 7.61 -3.78 -8.64
C GLY A 242 7.76 -2.26 -8.68
N SER A 243 8.34 -1.69 -9.73
CA SER A 243 8.58 -0.25 -9.84
C SER A 243 7.30 0.59 -9.81
N SER A 244 6.16 0.02 -10.21
CA SER A 244 4.85 0.65 -10.13
C SER A 244 4.46 1.02 -8.69
N GLU A 245 4.76 0.16 -7.73
CA GLU A 245 4.47 0.40 -6.32
C GLU A 245 5.37 1.49 -5.73
N PHE A 246 6.66 1.45 -6.07
CA PHE A 246 7.59 2.50 -5.69
C PHE A 246 7.15 3.87 -6.24
N MET A 247 6.86 3.94 -7.54
CA MET A 247 6.37 5.16 -8.21
C MET A 247 5.10 5.68 -7.59
N SER A 248 4.13 4.80 -7.28
CA SER A 248 2.86 5.20 -6.65
C SER A 248 3.07 5.84 -5.28
N ASN A 249 3.92 5.25 -4.44
CA ASN A 249 4.17 5.77 -3.08
C ASN A 249 4.91 7.11 -3.10
N VAL A 250 5.94 7.25 -3.93
CA VAL A 250 6.68 8.52 -4.08
C VAL A 250 5.75 9.60 -4.65
N SER A 251 4.98 9.28 -5.68
CA SER A 251 4.04 10.22 -6.31
C SER A 251 2.97 10.70 -5.33
N MET A 252 2.44 9.80 -4.49
CA MET A 252 1.40 10.14 -3.52
C MET A 252 1.84 11.23 -2.53
N SER A 253 3.09 11.19 -2.07
CA SER A 253 3.64 12.22 -1.18
C SER A 253 3.72 13.58 -1.86
N LEU A 254 4.22 13.63 -3.11
CA LEU A 254 4.33 14.87 -3.89
C LEU A 254 2.95 15.46 -4.20
N VAL A 255 2.02 14.61 -4.61
CA VAL A 255 0.65 15.03 -4.95
C VAL A 255 -0.10 15.53 -3.73
N SER A 256 0.01 14.86 -2.58
CA SER A 256 -0.61 15.32 -1.33
C SER A 256 -0.14 16.72 -0.94
N MET A 257 1.16 16.99 -1.09
CA MET A 257 1.71 18.34 -0.87
C MET A 257 1.08 19.37 -1.81
N LEU A 258 0.94 19.04 -3.09
CA LEU A 258 0.33 19.94 -4.07
C LEU A 258 -1.16 20.22 -3.78
N TYR A 259 -1.92 19.18 -3.36
CA TYR A 259 -3.31 19.36 -2.91
C TYR A 259 -3.39 20.32 -1.72
N ASN A 260 -2.52 20.16 -0.72
CA ASN A 260 -2.48 21.04 0.44
C ASN A 260 -2.19 22.50 0.04
N VAL A 261 -1.25 22.75 -0.87
CA VAL A 261 -0.94 24.08 -1.40
C VAL A 261 -2.16 24.69 -2.10
N GLN A 262 -2.84 23.94 -2.95
CA GLN A 262 -4.04 24.43 -3.64
C GLN A 262 -5.19 24.69 -2.66
N LEU A 263 -5.43 23.78 -1.73
CA LEU A 263 -6.48 23.94 -0.71
C LEU A 263 -6.22 25.13 0.21
N MET A 264 -4.98 25.34 0.63
CA MET A 264 -4.61 26.52 1.41
C MET A 264 -4.94 27.81 0.64
N LYS A 265 -4.71 27.84 -0.67
CA LYS A 265 -5.00 29.00 -1.53
C LYS A 265 -6.50 29.28 -1.67
N TYR A 266 -7.35 28.23 -1.80
CA TYR A 266 -8.77 28.40 -2.13
C TYR A 266 -9.72 28.34 -0.94
N ALA A 267 -9.34 27.67 0.16
CA ALA A 267 -10.18 27.44 1.33
C ALA A 267 -9.44 27.58 2.68
N GLY A 268 -8.15 27.97 2.66
CA GLY A 268 -7.36 28.13 3.89
C GLY A 268 -7.20 26.83 4.68
N GLU A 269 -7.07 26.94 5.99
CA GLU A 269 -6.86 25.81 6.91
C GLU A 269 -8.03 24.82 6.89
N ASP A 270 -9.25 25.30 6.69
CA ASP A 270 -10.45 24.45 6.64
C ASP A 270 -10.39 23.48 5.46
N GLY A 271 -9.92 23.94 4.30
CA GLY A 271 -9.74 23.08 3.13
C GLY A 271 -8.72 21.98 3.36
N VAL A 272 -7.60 22.30 4.00
CA VAL A 272 -6.56 21.31 4.34
C VAL A 272 -7.09 20.32 5.37
N SER A 273 -7.84 20.78 6.36
CA SER A 273 -8.45 19.93 7.39
C SER A 273 -9.47 18.97 6.78
N ALA A 274 -10.35 19.47 5.89
CA ALA A 274 -11.31 18.63 5.17
C ALA A 274 -10.60 17.55 4.34
N TYR A 275 -9.52 17.90 3.63
CA TYR A 275 -8.72 16.94 2.86
C TYR A 275 -8.08 15.87 3.75
N GLY A 276 -7.59 16.25 4.92
CA GLY A 276 -7.05 15.29 5.89
C GLY A 276 -8.07 14.21 6.26
N VAL A 277 -9.32 14.61 6.56
CA VAL A 277 -10.41 13.66 6.86
C VAL A 277 -10.67 12.73 5.67
N LEU A 278 -10.73 13.29 4.45
CA LEU A 278 -10.92 12.49 3.23
C LEU A 278 -9.80 11.46 3.03
N MET A 279 -8.55 11.85 3.32
CA MET A 279 -7.40 10.95 3.14
C MET A 279 -7.40 9.78 4.14
N TYR A 280 -7.80 9.98 5.39
CA TYR A 280 -7.95 8.87 6.35
C TYR A 280 -8.98 7.85 5.88
N VAL A 281 -10.12 8.31 5.38
CA VAL A 281 -11.16 7.42 4.86
C VAL A 281 -10.70 6.74 3.57
N ASN A 282 -10.07 7.50 2.67
CA ASN A 282 -9.51 6.98 1.41
C ASN A 282 -8.54 5.82 1.66
N MET A 283 -7.67 5.93 2.67
CA MET A 283 -6.70 4.89 2.99
C MET A 283 -7.37 3.54 3.28
N ILE A 284 -8.50 3.53 4.00
CA ILE A 284 -9.24 2.31 4.32
C ILE A 284 -9.92 1.74 3.06
N PHE A 285 -10.54 2.60 2.24
CA PHE A 285 -11.21 2.17 1.02
C PHE A 285 -10.21 1.64 -0.02
N GLN A 286 -9.08 2.33 -0.21
CA GLN A 286 -8.03 1.89 -1.13
C GLN A 286 -7.40 0.56 -0.69
N ALA A 287 -7.30 0.30 0.62
CA ALA A 287 -6.78 -0.96 1.15
C ALA A 287 -7.55 -2.19 0.64
N ILE A 288 -8.85 -2.06 0.35
CA ILE A 288 -9.67 -3.14 -0.22
C ILE A 288 -9.17 -3.48 -1.63
N TYR A 289 -8.95 -2.48 -2.48
CA TYR A 289 -8.48 -2.69 -3.84
C TYR A 289 -7.04 -3.19 -3.91
N ILE A 290 -6.17 -2.64 -3.06
CA ILE A 290 -4.77 -3.07 -2.95
C ILE A 290 -4.73 -4.53 -2.45
N GLY A 291 -5.48 -4.86 -1.40
CA GLY A 291 -5.54 -6.22 -0.86
C GLY A 291 -6.07 -7.25 -1.87
N TYR A 292 -7.09 -6.87 -2.65
CA TYR A 292 -7.58 -7.71 -3.75
C TYR A 292 -6.49 -7.90 -4.83
N SER A 293 -5.80 -6.85 -5.21
CA SER A 293 -4.74 -6.88 -6.22
C SER A 293 -3.56 -7.74 -5.76
N VAL A 294 -3.08 -7.56 -4.54
CA VAL A 294 -2.01 -8.38 -3.93
C VAL A 294 -2.41 -9.85 -3.86
N GLY A 295 -3.67 -10.15 -3.50
CA GLY A 295 -4.15 -11.52 -3.42
C GLY A 295 -4.31 -12.19 -4.79
N THR A 296 -4.67 -11.45 -5.84
CA THR A 296 -4.88 -12.01 -7.19
C THR A 296 -3.62 -12.09 -8.03
N ALA A 297 -2.63 -11.22 -7.78
CA ALA A 297 -1.41 -11.16 -8.59
C ALA A 297 -0.68 -12.52 -8.73
N PRO A 298 -0.45 -13.31 -7.65
CA PRO A 298 0.21 -14.60 -7.77
C PRO A 298 -0.59 -15.61 -8.63
N ILE A 299 -1.93 -15.57 -8.58
CA ILE A 299 -2.79 -16.44 -9.38
C ILE A 299 -2.60 -16.13 -10.87
N VAL A 300 -2.67 -14.85 -11.23
CA VAL A 300 -2.47 -14.37 -12.60
C VAL A 300 -1.07 -14.75 -13.09
N SER A 301 -0.04 -14.50 -12.26
CA SER A 301 1.36 -14.79 -12.61
C SER A 301 1.59 -16.30 -12.83
N PHE A 302 1.02 -17.14 -11.98
CA PHE A 302 1.12 -18.60 -12.09
C PHE A 302 0.52 -19.09 -13.41
N HIS A 303 -0.73 -18.71 -13.71
CA HIS A 303 -1.40 -19.12 -14.95
C HIS A 303 -0.73 -18.54 -16.20
N TYR A 304 -0.14 -17.33 -16.10
CA TYR A 304 0.68 -16.78 -17.16
C TYR A 304 1.94 -17.63 -17.39
N GLY A 305 2.64 -18.05 -16.33
CA GLY A 305 3.80 -18.93 -16.40
C GLY A 305 3.46 -20.30 -16.98
N ALA A 306 2.30 -20.86 -16.61
CA ALA A 306 1.78 -22.13 -17.10
C ALA A 306 1.22 -22.05 -18.53
N GLY A 307 1.17 -20.88 -19.18
CA GLY A 307 0.61 -20.71 -20.52
C GLY A 307 -0.92 -20.86 -20.60
N ASN A 308 -1.63 -20.87 -19.47
CA ASN A 308 -3.08 -21.06 -19.40
C ASN A 308 -3.84 -19.78 -19.74
N ARG A 309 -3.90 -19.45 -21.02
CA ARG A 309 -4.59 -18.25 -21.54
C ARG A 309 -6.09 -18.23 -21.23
N GLY A 310 -6.72 -19.42 -21.19
CA GLY A 310 -8.15 -19.54 -20.88
C GLY A 310 -8.45 -19.02 -19.45
N GLU A 311 -7.64 -19.44 -18.47
CA GLU A 311 -7.80 -18.99 -17.11
C GLU A 311 -7.43 -17.51 -16.93
N LEU A 312 -6.38 -17.01 -17.61
CA LEU A 312 -6.04 -15.59 -17.60
C LEU A 312 -7.20 -14.71 -18.05
N ARG A 313 -7.85 -15.09 -19.15
CA ARG A 313 -9.04 -14.37 -19.65
C ARG A 313 -10.19 -14.45 -18.66
N GLY A 314 -10.41 -15.63 -18.08
CA GLY A 314 -11.40 -15.84 -17.04
C GLY A 314 -11.15 -14.99 -15.79
N LEU A 315 -9.91 -14.92 -15.31
CA LEU A 315 -9.50 -14.12 -14.16
C LEU A 315 -9.72 -12.62 -14.41
N LEU A 316 -9.30 -12.11 -15.55
CA LEU A 316 -9.52 -10.70 -15.90
C LEU A 316 -11.01 -10.34 -15.92
N ARG A 317 -11.84 -11.18 -16.54
CA ARG A 317 -13.29 -10.97 -16.62
C ARG A 317 -13.97 -11.05 -15.25
N ARG A 318 -13.64 -12.07 -14.44
CA ARG A 318 -14.20 -12.25 -13.09
C ARG A 318 -13.77 -11.12 -12.15
N SER A 319 -12.50 -10.76 -12.19
CA SER A 319 -11.98 -9.62 -11.41
C SER A 319 -12.63 -8.30 -11.82
N GLY A 320 -12.81 -8.06 -13.12
CA GLY A 320 -13.54 -6.88 -13.59
C GLY A 320 -14.98 -6.82 -13.06
N GLY A 321 -15.70 -7.95 -13.05
CA GLY A 321 -17.05 -8.04 -12.49
C GLY A 321 -17.07 -7.82 -10.96
N LEU A 322 -16.15 -8.43 -10.23
CA LEU A 322 -16.05 -8.26 -8.77
C LEU A 322 -15.67 -6.82 -8.39
N LEU A 323 -14.74 -6.21 -9.13
CA LEU A 323 -14.36 -4.82 -8.93
C LEU A 323 -15.51 -3.86 -9.24
N ALA A 324 -16.32 -4.13 -10.27
CA ALA A 324 -17.49 -3.32 -10.58
C ALA A 324 -18.53 -3.36 -9.46
N VAL A 325 -18.83 -4.53 -8.91
CA VAL A 325 -19.73 -4.68 -7.75
C VAL A 325 -19.16 -3.96 -6.54
N CYS A 326 -17.86 -4.19 -6.24
CA CYS A 326 -17.17 -3.54 -5.12
C CYS A 326 -17.20 -2.01 -5.27
N ALA A 327 -16.93 -1.48 -6.46
CA ALA A 327 -16.90 -0.05 -6.76
C ALA A 327 -18.27 0.62 -6.50
N VAL A 328 -19.36 -0.02 -6.93
CA VAL A 328 -20.72 0.49 -6.66
C VAL A 328 -21.02 0.44 -5.16
N CYS A 329 -20.68 -0.66 -4.47
CA CYS A 329 -20.84 -0.75 -3.02
C CYS A 329 -20.04 0.32 -2.27
N MET A 330 -18.80 0.58 -2.71
CA MET A 330 -17.95 1.58 -2.08
C MET A 330 -18.43 3.01 -2.36
N LEU A 331 -18.92 3.29 -3.56
CA LEU A 331 -19.58 4.57 -3.84
C LEU A 331 -20.81 4.75 -2.94
N ALA A 332 -21.69 3.76 -2.87
CA ALA A 332 -22.88 3.82 -2.01
C ALA A 332 -22.50 4.01 -0.53
N ALA A 333 -21.52 3.25 -0.04
CA ALA A 333 -20.99 3.41 1.30
C ALA A 333 -20.39 4.81 1.52
N GLY A 334 -19.62 5.33 0.56
CA GLY A 334 -19.06 6.68 0.61
C GLY A 334 -20.13 7.76 0.70
N GLN A 335 -21.20 7.66 -0.10
CA GLN A 335 -22.32 8.60 -0.06
C GLN A 335 -23.10 8.55 1.27
N VAL A 336 -23.37 7.37 1.77
CA VAL A 336 -24.09 7.19 3.06
C VAL A 336 -23.25 7.63 4.25
N LEU A 337 -21.96 7.35 4.22
CA LEU A 337 -21.02 7.63 5.31
C LEU A 337 -20.44 9.06 5.26
N ALA A 338 -20.66 9.83 4.19
CA ALA A 338 -20.10 11.18 4.05
C ALA A 338 -20.47 12.09 5.26
N ALA A 339 -21.75 12.20 5.59
CA ALA A 339 -22.19 13.03 6.71
C ALA A 339 -21.82 12.45 8.09
N PRO A 340 -22.04 11.13 8.39
CA PRO A 340 -21.65 10.54 9.67
C PRO A 340 -20.14 10.66 9.95
N LEU A 341 -19.29 10.35 8.96
CA LEU A 341 -17.84 10.43 9.14
C LEU A 341 -17.38 11.88 9.28
N SER A 342 -17.89 12.79 8.46
CA SER A 342 -17.57 14.21 8.60
C SER A 342 -17.99 14.73 9.99
N ARG A 343 -19.14 14.32 10.51
CA ARG A 343 -19.59 14.68 11.86
C ARG A 343 -18.65 14.14 12.94
N LEU A 344 -18.16 12.93 12.79
CA LEU A 344 -17.23 12.30 13.73
C LEU A 344 -15.91 13.07 13.86
N TYR A 345 -15.37 13.55 12.73
CA TYR A 345 -14.07 14.20 12.70
C TYR A 345 -14.12 15.72 12.92
N VAL A 346 -15.13 16.38 12.34
CA VAL A 346 -15.21 17.86 12.29
C VAL A 346 -16.58 18.40 12.69
N GLY A 347 -17.39 17.63 13.44
CA GLY A 347 -18.74 18.02 13.87
C GLY A 347 -18.79 19.17 14.85
N TYR A 348 -17.65 19.61 15.40
CA TYR A 348 -17.53 20.76 16.30
C TYR A 348 -17.63 22.10 15.55
N ASP A 349 -17.37 22.13 14.24
CA ASP A 349 -17.50 23.32 13.39
C ASP A 349 -18.52 23.10 12.27
N PRO A 350 -19.66 23.81 12.28
CA PRO A 350 -20.71 23.66 11.27
C PRO A 350 -20.27 24.04 9.83
N GLY A 351 -19.33 24.96 9.69
CA GLY A 351 -18.79 25.39 8.40
C GLY A 351 -17.90 24.31 7.79
N LEU A 352 -16.93 23.86 8.56
CA LEU A 352 -16.00 22.80 8.19
C LEU A 352 -16.74 21.47 7.97
N PHE A 353 -17.75 21.14 8.78
CA PHE A 353 -18.59 19.97 8.59
C PHE A 353 -19.28 19.98 7.23
N ARG A 354 -19.92 21.11 6.84
CA ARG A 354 -20.58 21.23 5.53
C ARG A 354 -19.57 21.09 4.38
N MET A 355 -18.44 21.75 4.48
CA MET A 355 -17.38 21.67 3.49
C MET A 355 -16.86 20.22 3.35
N THR A 356 -16.55 19.56 4.46
CA THR A 356 -16.03 18.18 4.46
C THR A 356 -17.06 17.19 3.92
N SER A 357 -18.32 17.30 4.32
CA SER A 357 -19.40 16.43 3.84
C SER A 357 -19.65 16.61 2.33
N HIS A 358 -19.63 17.85 1.84
CA HIS A 358 -19.75 18.15 0.42
C HIS A 358 -18.54 17.61 -0.37
N ALA A 359 -17.33 17.88 0.10
CA ALA A 359 -16.10 17.35 -0.49
C ALA A 359 -16.11 15.82 -0.55
N PHE A 360 -16.55 15.17 0.52
CA PHE A 360 -16.64 13.71 0.61
C PHE A 360 -17.63 13.14 -0.40
N SER A 361 -18.78 13.79 -0.59
CA SER A 361 -19.79 13.36 -1.58
C SER A 361 -19.22 13.39 -2.99
N ILE A 362 -18.45 14.43 -3.37
CA ILE A 362 -17.78 14.50 -4.66
C ILE A 362 -16.66 13.45 -4.74
N PHE A 363 -15.81 13.41 -3.72
CA PHE A 363 -14.64 12.53 -3.67
C PHE A 363 -15.02 11.04 -3.81
N SER A 364 -16.14 10.61 -3.21
CA SER A 364 -16.55 9.21 -3.20
C SER A 364 -16.79 8.63 -4.61
N PHE A 365 -17.05 9.46 -5.63
CA PHE A 365 -17.10 9.01 -7.01
C PHE A 365 -15.75 8.47 -7.52
N SER A 366 -14.63 8.86 -6.91
CA SER A 366 -13.32 8.30 -7.26
C SER A 366 -13.23 6.80 -6.97
N PHE A 367 -13.94 6.31 -5.97
CA PHE A 367 -13.99 4.88 -5.62
C PHE A 367 -14.57 4.01 -6.74
N LEU A 368 -15.44 4.60 -7.59
CA LEU A 368 -15.99 3.89 -8.73
C LEU A 368 -14.93 3.50 -9.76
N PHE A 369 -13.85 4.25 -9.84
CA PHE A 369 -12.83 4.13 -10.86
C PHE A 369 -11.50 3.59 -10.34
N SER A 370 -11.08 3.98 -9.15
CA SER A 370 -9.74 3.71 -8.61
C SER A 370 -9.37 2.22 -8.59
N GLY A 371 -10.32 1.34 -8.27
CA GLY A 371 -10.10 -0.11 -8.24
C GLY A 371 -9.67 -0.71 -9.56
N PHE A 372 -10.21 -0.23 -10.67
CA PHE A 372 -9.85 -0.74 -12.00
C PHE A 372 -8.44 -0.33 -12.41
N ALA A 373 -8.02 0.88 -12.08
CA ALA A 373 -6.68 1.36 -12.38
C ALA A 373 -5.61 0.67 -11.51
N ILE A 374 -5.90 0.48 -10.21
CA ILE A 374 -5.02 -0.25 -9.29
C ILE A 374 -4.86 -1.70 -9.75
N TYR A 375 -5.97 -2.39 -9.98
CA TYR A 375 -5.95 -3.77 -10.45
C TYR A 375 -5.29 -3.91 -11.81
N GLY A 376 -5.53 -3.00 -12.75
CA GLY A 376 -4.92 -3.01 -14.08
C GLY A 376 -3.40 -2.88 -14.02
N SER A 377 -2.86 -1.98 -13.21
CA SER A 377 -1.42 -1.88 -12.95
C SER A 377 -0.87 -3.18 -12.36
N SER A 378 -1.51 -3.70 -11.31
CA SER A 378 -1.15 -4.97 -10.67
C SER A 378 -1.24 -6.16 -11.61
N PHE A 379 -2.23 -6.19 -12.51
CA PHE A 379 -2.38 -7.23 -13.53
C PHE A 379 -1.18 -7.26 -14.49
N PHE A 380 -0.67 -6.11 -14.93
CA PHE A 380 0.53 -6.05 -15.75
C PHE A 380 1.79 -6.42 -14.96
N THR A 381 1.90 -6.05 -13.68
CA THR A 381 2.94 -6.55 -12.79
C THR A 381 2.91 -8.09 -12.74
N ALA A 382 1.73 -8.67 -12.57
CA ALA A 382 1.53 -10.12 -12.55
C ALA A 382 1.89 -10.79 -13.89
N LEU A 383 1.65 -10.15 -15.02
CA LEU A 383 2.11 -10.60 -16.34
C LEU A 383 3.62 -10.40 -16.54
N ASN A 384 4.34 -9.91 -15.53
CA ASN A 384 5.76 -9.54 -15.62
C ASN A 384 6.06 -8.46 -16.69
N ASP A 385 5.09 -7.58 -16.98
CA ASP A 385 5.25 -6.38 -17.79
C ASP A 385 5.37 -5.15 -16.88
N GLY A 386 6.50 -5.07 -16.16
CA GLY A 386 6.76 -4.03 -15.18
C GLY A 386 6.77 -2.62 -15.80
N LEU A 387 7.20 -2.48 -17.05
CA LEU A 387 7.19 -1.17 -17.73
C LEU A 387 5.75 -0.65 -17.92
N THR A 388 4.85 -1.49 -18.42
CA THR A 388 3.44 -1.10 -18.61
C THR A 388 2.79 -0.78 -17.27
N SER A 389 3.04 -1.62 -16.26
CA SER A 389 2.56 -1.37 -14.89
C SER A 389 3.06 -0.05 -14.33
N ALA A 390 4.36 0.23 -14.46
CA ALA A 390 4.96 1.49 -13.99
C ALA A 390 4.40 2.71 -14.72
N ILE A 391 4.17 2.63 -16.04
CA ILE A 391 3.56 3.72 -16.80
C ILE A 391 2.14 4.00 -16.31
N ILE A 392 1.31 2.96 -16.12
CA ILE A 392 -0.06 3.13 -15.61
C ILE A 392 -0.04 3.77 -14.21
N ALA A 393 0.83 3.27 -13.32
CA ALA A 393 0.98 3.80 -11.98
C ALA A 393 1.45 5.27 -11.97
N PHE A 394 2.43 5.61 -12.80
CA PHE A 394 2.94 6.98 -12.92
C PHE A 394 1.90 7.94 -13.49
N LEU A 395 1.21 7.55 -14.56
CA LEU A 395 0.14 8.35 -15.13
C LEU A 395 -0.97 8.60 -14.10
N ARG A 396 -1.42 7.55 -13.39
CA ARG A 396 -2.46 7.64 -12.38
C ARG A 396 -2.05 8.47 -11.17
N ALA A 397 -0.90 8.13 -10.56
CA ALA A 397 -0.52 8.68 -9.28
C ALA A 397 0.12 10.08 -9.38
N LEU A 398 0.70 10.45 -10.52
CA LEU A 398 1.37 11.74 -10.68
C LEU A 398 0.73 12.58 -11.79
N VAL A 399 0.82 12.13 -13.05
CA VAL A 399 0.51 12.99 -14.20
C VAL A 399 -0.93 13.47 -14.18
N PHE A 400 -1.89 12.56 -14.02
CA PHE A 400 -3.30 12.92 -14.03
C PHE A 400 -3.72 13.69 -12.79
N GLN A 401 -3.17 13.34 -11.61
CA GLN A 401 -3.44 14.05 -10.38
C GLN A 401 -2.91 15.49 -10.43
N VAL A 402 -1.64 15.66 -10.83
CA VAL A 402 -1.03 16.99 -10.95
C VAL A 402 -1.74 17.83 -11.99
N GLY A 403 -1.99 17.28 -13.17
CA GLY A 403 -2.71 17.98 -14.25
C GLY A 403 -4.10 18.43 -13.82
N ALA A 404 -4.88 17.54 -13.21
CA ALA A 404 -6.24 17.85 -12.78
C ALA A 404 -6.26 18.89 -11.64
N VAL A 405 -5.42 18.75 -10.61
CA VAL A 405 -5.42 19.68 -9.46
C VAL A 405 -4.91 21.08 -9.80
N LEU A 406 -4.14 21.22 -10.88
CA LEU A 406 -3.71 22.53 -11.36
C LEU A 406 -4.75 23.18 -12.28
N LEU A 407 -5.43 22.39 -13.14
CA LEU A 407 -6.35 22.91 -14.16
C LEU A 407 -7.79 23.12 -13.65
N PHE A 408 -8.35 22.17 -12.90
CA PHE A 408 -9.75 22.20 -12.50
C PHE A 408 -10.11 23.35 -11.54
N PRO A 409 -9.25 23.74 -10.58
CA PRO A 409 -9.55 24.89 -9.73
C PRO A 409 -9.64 26.22 -10.48
N LEU A 410 -9.05 26.32 -11.68
CA LEU A 410 -9.17 27.51 -12.53
C LEU A 410 -10.60 27.66 -13.08
N LEU A 411 -11.34 26.54 -13.24
CA LEU A 411 -12.71 26.54 -13.78
C LEU A 411 -13.76 26.53 -12.65
N TRP A 412 -13.56 25.69 -11.62
CA TRP A 412 -14.56 25.43 -10.57
C TRP A 412 -14.07 25.76 -9.14
N ARG A 413 -12.97 26.52 -9.00
CA ARG A 413 -12.41 26.93 -7.72
C ARG A 413 -12.23 25.73 -6.77
N LEU A 414 -12.80 25.79 -5.56
CA LEU A 414 -12.67 24.74 -4.54
C LEU A 414 -13.26 23.40 -4.99
N ASP A 415 -14.42 23.39 -5.61
CA ASP A 415 -15.03 22.16 -6.14
C ASP A 415 -14.16 21.50 -7.22
N GLY A 416 -13.42 22.32 -7.99
CA GLY A 416 -12.44 21.82 -8.95
C GLY A 416 -11.32 20.99 -8.28
N ILE A 417 -10.93 21.30 -7.05
CA ILE A 417 -9.94 20.50 -6.32
C ILE A 417 -10.52 19.12 -5.96
N TRP A 418 -11.75 19.06 -5.48
CA TRP A 418 -12.42 17.80 -5.16
C TRP A 418 -12.70 16.96 -6.41
N MET A 419 -13.14 17.58 -7.48
CA MET A 419 -13.40 16.93 -8.78
C MET A 419 -12.12 16.46 -9.45
N SER A 420 -10.97 17.08 -9.19
CA SER A 420 -9.70 16.70 -9.81
C SER A 420 -9.29 15.26 -9.48
N ILE A 421 -9.58 14.80 -8.27
CA ILE A 421 -9.30 13.41 -7.84
C ILE A 421 -10.15 12.44 -8.68
N VAL A 422 -11.44 12.74 -8.84
CA VAL A 422 -12.36 11.91 -9.63
C VAL A 422 -11.92 11.87 -11.09
N ALA A 423 -11.61 13.04 -11.66
CA ALA A 423 -11.18 13.14 -13.06
C ALA A 423 -9.85 12.40 -13.31
N ALA A 424 -8.91 12.48 -12.39
CA ALA A 424 -7.65 11.75 -12.48
C ALA A 424 -7.87 10.23 -12.50
N GLU A 425 -8.78 9.71 -11.66
CA GLU A 425 -9.10 8.28 -11.63
C GLU A 425 -9.85 7.84 -12.90
N VAL A 426 -10.74 8.67 -13.46
CA VAL A 426 -11.38 8.41 -14.76
C VAL A 426 -10.32 8.30 -15.86
N MET A 427 -9.41 9.28 -15.96
CA MET A 427 -8.33 9.24 -16.94
C MET A 427 -7.44 8.01 -16.76
N ALA A 428 -7.17 7.59 -15.50
CA ALA A 428 -6.40 6.40 -15.21
C ALA A 428 -7.08 5.12 -15.68
N VAL A 429 -8.40 5.00 -15.51
CA VAL A 429 -9.18 3.85 -16.03
C VAL A 429 -9.15 3.81 -17.54
N VAL A 430 -9.32 4.95 -18.21
CA VAL A 430 -9.24 5.03 -19.67
C VAL A 430 -7.86 4.60 -20.16
N ALA A 431 -6.78 5.13 -19.57
CA ALA A 431 -5.42 4.74 -19.91
C ALA A 431 -5.18 3.24 -19.67
N THR A 432 -5.63 2.71 -18.53
CA THR A 432 -5.56 1.28 -18.22
C THR A 432 -6.30 0.43 -19.26
N GLY A 433 -7.50 0.84 -19.64
CA GLY A 433 -8.30 0.19 -20.69
C GLY A 433 -7.58 0.17 -22.04
N ILE A 434 -6.95 1.27 -22.44
CA ILE A 434 -6.15 1.36 -23.66
C ILE A 434 -4.99 0.36 -23.62
N PHE A 435 -4.23 0.29 -22.52
CA PHE A 435 -3.14 -0.67 -22.38
C PHE A 435 -3.63 -2.13 -22.38
N LEU A 436 -4.75 -2.43 -21.71
CA LEU A 436 -5.36 -3.75 -21.73
C LEU A 436 -5.75 -4.15 -23.16
N LEU A 437 -6.37 -3.27 -23.93
CA LEU A 437 -6.74 -3.54 -25.32
C LEU A 437 -5.52 -3.71 -26.23
N ALA A 438 -4.54 -2.81 -26.13
CA ALA A 438 -3.33 -2.83 -26.95
C ALA A 438 -2.47 -4.08 -26.73
N LYS A 439 -2.38 -4.55 -25.48
CA LYS A 439 -1.54 -5.70 -25.09
C LYS A 439 -2.26 -7.04 -25.15
N ARG A 440 -3.57 -7.06 -25.42
CA ARG A 440 -4.40 -8.29 -25.42
C ARG A 440 -3.85 -9.39 -26.32
N LYS A 441 -3.41 -9.05 -27.55
CA LYS A 441 -2.85 -10.02 -28.49
C LYS A 441 -1.53 -10.61 -27.99
N ARG A 442 -0.70 -9.80 -27.31
CA ARG A 442 0.60 -10.21 -26.82
C ARG A 442 0.50 -11.24 -25.68
N TYR A 443 -0.41 -11.04 -24.75
CA TYR A 443 -0.56 -11.88 -23.55
C TYR A 443 -1.66 -12.92 -23.67
N GLY A 444 -2.60 -12.77 -24.59
CA GLY A 444 -3.64 -13.76 -24.92
C GLY A 444 -4.81 -13.83 -23.92
N TYR A 445 -5.00 -12.80 -23.11
CA TYR A 445 -6.16 -12.66 -22.22
C TYR A 445 -7.38 -12.05 -22.94
#